data_9ec31f76b36239919f40e9d94d875155
#
_entry.id   9ec31f76b36239919f40e9d94d875155
#
_cell.length_a   1.000
_cell.length_b   1.000
_cell.length_c   1.000
_cell.angle_alpha   90.00
_cell.angle_beta   90.00
_cell.angle_gamma   90.00
#
_symmetry.space_group_name_H-M   'P 1'
#
loop_
_entity.id
_entity.type
_entity.pdbx_description
1 polymer ?
#
loop_
_entity_poly.entity_id
_entity_poly.type
_entity_poly.pdbx_seq_one_letter_code
_entity_poly.pdbx_strand_id
1 'polypeptide(L)'
;MGKFTFTQTEIPGVVVIEPQVFGDDRGYFMETYQKDQFTEAGIDKEFVQDNQSRSTRGVLRGLHFQKNHTQGKLVRVTRGEVYDVAVDCRPNSATFGKWVGVTLSEENKKMFYIPEGFAHGFLVLSDVAEFCYKCTDVYDPTSEGGIPYDDPTVNVQWPDCGCEHKTSAKDKLHEPFAAQKFEYFEKW
;
A
#
# COMPACT_ATOMS: atom_id res chain seq x y z
N MET A 1 14.58 23.54 1.70
CA MET A 1 13.40 23.00 2.38
C MET A 1 12.87 21.88 1.48
N GLY A 2 12.75 20.65 1.97
CA GLY A 2 12.29 19.51 1.16
C GLY A 2 10.85 19.70 0.72
N LYS A 3 10.49 19.13 -0.43
CA LYS A 3 9.12 19.19 -0.98
C LYS A 3 8.21 18.07 -0.46
N PHE A 4 8.69 17.29 0.50
CA PHE A 4 7.95 16.19 1.12
C PHE A 4 8.14 16.20 2.63
N THR A 5 7.09 15.83 3.36
CA THR A 5 7.15 15.46 4.78
C THR A 5 7.02 13.97 4.89
N PHE A 6 7.98 13.31 5.54
CA PHE A 6 8.00 11.86 5.75
C PHE A 6 7.68 11.56 7.21
N THR A 7 6.62 10.81 7.47
CA THR A 7 6.19 10.42 8.81
C THR A 7 6.26 8.91 8.94
N GLN A 8 7.15 8.42 9.81
CA GLN A 8 7.22 6.99 10.14
C GLN A 8 5.94 6.58 10.87
N THR A 9 5.42 5.41 10.53
CA THR A 9 4.31 4.80 11.27
C THR A 9 4.83 3.99 12.47
N GLU A 10 3.93 3.38 13.22
CA GLU A 10 4.27 2.43 14.29
C GLU A 10 4.92 1.13 13.79
N ILE A 11 4.84 0.85 12.49
CA ILE A 11 5.49 -0.31 11.86
C ILE A 11 6.76 0.15 11.13
N PRO A 12 7.95 -0.31 11.54
CA PRO A 12 9.21 0.14 10.97
C PRO A 12 9.31 -0.06 9.47
N GLY A 13 9.67 1.01 8.77
CA GLY A 13 9.83 1.04 7.32
C GLY A 13 8.60 1.47 6.54
N VAL A 14 7.42 1.45 7.15
CA VAL A 14 6.18 1.95 6.54
C VAL A 14 6.05 3.45 6.80
N VAL A 15 5.90 4.24 5.74
CA VAL A 15 6.00 5.71 5.80
C VAL A 15 4.81 6.37 5.14
N VAL A 16 4.17 7.32 5.84
CA VAL A 16 3.22 8.27 5.25
C VAL A 16 3.98 9.45 4.70
N ILE A 17 3.70 9.86 3.48
CA ILE A 17 4.42 10.92 2.78
C ILE A 17 3.43 11.99 2.33
N GLU A 18 3.69 13.23 2.71
CA GLU A 18 2.86 14.39 2.35
C GLU A 18 3.67 15.31 1.43
N PRO A 19 3.27 15.43 0.14
CA PRO A 19 3.94 16.32 -0.80
C PRO A 19 3.57 17.77 -0.50
N GLN A 20 4.47 18.70 -0.79
CA GLN A 20 4.15 20.10 -0.83
C GLN A 20 3.32 20.41 -2.07
N VAL A 21 2.12 20.96 -1.88
CA VAL A 21 1.20 21.34 -2.95
C VAL A 21 1.27 22.84 -3.18
N PHE A 22 1.48 23.26 -4.41
CA PHE A 22 1.50 24.66 -4.85
C PHE A 22 0.24 24.92 -5.67
N GLY A 23 -0.68 25.74 -5.15
CA GLY A 23 -1.95 26.06 -5.80
C GLY A 23 -2.06 27.51 -6.20
N ASP A 24 -2.77 27.80 -7.32
CA ASP A 24 -3.20 29.12 -7.77
C ASP A 24 -4.54 29.01 -8.51
N ASP A 25 -5.01 30.10 -9.13
CA ASP A 25 -6.29 30.16 -9.87
C ASP A 25 -6.40 29.19 -11.05
N ARG A 26 -5.29 28.62 -11.49
CA ARG A 26 -5.24 27.63 -12.59
C ARG A 26 -5.33 26.17 -12.09
N GLY A 27 -5.18 25.93 -10.77
CA GLY A 27 -5.14 24.61 -10.17
C GLY A 27 -3.95 24.44 -9.26
N TYR A 28 -3.30 23.26 -9.26
CA TYR A 28 -2.15 22.99 -8.40
C TYR A 28 -1.05 22.23 -9.15
N PHE A 29 0.16 22.35 -8.58
CA PHE A 29 1.33 21.55 -8.92
C PHE A 29 1.89 20.90 -7.65
N MET A 30 2.35 19.66 -7.76
CA MET A 30 3.13 18.99 -6.73
C MET A 30 4.10 18.00 -7.36
N GLU A 31 5.25 17.80 -6.73
CA GLU A 31 6.08 16.64 -7.04
C GLU A 31 5.48 15.40 -6.35
N THR A 32 5.52 14.27 -7.02
CA THR A 32 5.02 13.00 -6.48
C THR A 32 6.14 11.99 -6.18
N TYR A 33 7.34 12.27 -6.62
CA TYR A 33 8.56 11.53 -6.33
C TYR A 33 9.79 12.33 -6.72
N GLN A 34 10.82 12.27 -5.88
CA GLN A 34 12.15 12.82 -6.18
C GLN A 34 13.19 11.95 -5.46
N LYS A 35 14.04 11.28 -6.24
CA LYS A 35 14.95 10.22 -5.77
C LYS A 35 15.78 10.63 -4.56
N ASP A 36 16.47 11.78 -4.63
CA ASP A 36 17.42 12.18 -3.58
C ASP A 36 16.70 12.44 -2.24
N GLN A 37 15.52 13.08 -2.25
CA GLN A 37 14.74 13.35 -1.04
C GLN A 37 14.17 12.05 -0.41
N PHE A 38 13.79 11.07 -1.25
CA PHE A 38 13.35 9.76 -0.77
C PHE A 38 14.52 8.97 -0.19
N THR A 39 15.68 8.99 -0.83
CA THR A 39 16.92 8.38 -0.32
C THR A 39 17.34 9.00 1.03
N GLU A 40 17.33 10.33 1.15
CA GLU A 40 17.62 11.05 2.41
C GLU A 40 16.62 10.65 3.53
N ALA A 41 15.37 10.35 3.18
CA ALA A 41 14.36 9.87 4.13
C ALA A 41 14.45 8.36 4.44
N GLY A 42 15.44 7.65 3.89
CA GLY A 42 15.66 6.22 4.10
C GLY A 42 14.93 5.31 3.11
N ILE A 43 14.31 5.86 2.07
CA ILE A 43 13.68 5.10 0.98
C ILE A 43 14.63 5.09 -0.23
N ASP A 44 15.76 4.37 -0.09
CA ASP A 44 16.75 4.23 -1.15
C ASP A 44 16.43 3.02 -2.03
N LYS A 45 15.39 3.18 -2.84
CA LYS A 45 14.90 2.14 -3.76
C LYS A 45 14.79 2.68 -5.18
N GLU A 46 15.01 1.78 -6.14
CA GLU A 46 14.70 2.04 -7.54
C GLU A 46 13.28 1.54 -7.83
N PHE A 47 12.45 2.40 -8.41
CA PHE A 47 11.12 2.02 -8.87
C PHE A 47 11.16 1.70 -10.37
N VAL A 48 10.80 0.47 -10.72
CA VAL A 48 10.97 -0.09 -12.07
C VAL A 48 9.65 -0.32 -12.80
N GLN A 49 8.52 -0.19 -12.11
CA GLN A 49 7.19 -0.40 -12.69
C GLN A 49 6.19 0.59 -12.10
N ASP A 50 5.37 1.19 -12.97
CA ASP A 50 4.23 2.04 -12.61
C ASP A 50 2.91 1.35 -12.98
N ASN A 51 1.93 1.44 -12.10
CA ASN A 51 0.60 0.87 -12.29
C ASN A 51 -0.49 1.88 -11.97
N GLN A 52 -1.63 1.74 -12.62
CA GLN A 52 -2.85 2.48 -12.30
C GLN A 52 -4.06 1.53 -12.35
N SER A 53 -4.95 1.69 -11.40
CA SER A 53 -6.24 1.00 -11.38
C SER A 53 -7.37 1.98 -11.11
N ARG A 54 -8.58 1.62 -11.59
CA ARG A 54 -9.83 2.31 -11.27
C ARG A 54 -10.81 1.33 -10.68
N SER A 55 -11.45 1.71 -9.58
CA SER A 55 -12.37 0.84 -8.84
C SER A 55 -13.54 1.64 -8.28
N THR A 56 -14.68 0.97 -8.08
CA THR A 56 -15.89 1.58 -7.51
C THR A 56 -15.98 1.33 -6.01
N ARG A 57 -16.85 2.05 -5.31
CA ARG A 57 -17.12 1.92 -3.88
C ARG A 57 -17.28 0.44 -3.45
N GLY A 58 -16.65 0.10 -2.34
CA GLY A 58 -16.67 -1.23 -1.75
C GLY A 58 -15.73 -2.24 -2.40
N VAL A 59 -15.07 -1.90 -3.52
CA VAL A 59 -14.02 -2.78 -4.05
C VAL A 59 -12.87 -2.83 -3.06
N LEU A 60 -12.54 -4.03 -2.64
CA LEU A 60 -11.39 -4.34 -1.80
C LEU A 60 -10.43 -5.21 -2.62
N ARG A 61 -9.20 -4.74 -2.77
CA ARG A 61 -8.10 -5.45 -3.44
C ARG A 61 -7.03 -5.78 -2.40
N GLY A 62 -6.69 -7.04 -2.27
CA GLY A 62 -5.67 -7.45 -1.31
C GLY A 62 -6.12 -8.60 -0.43
N LEU A 63 -5.32 -8.94 0.56
CA LEU A 63 -3.97 -8.41 0.87
C LEU A 63 -2.93 -9.18 0.06
N HIS A 64 -2.20 -8.52 -0.82
CA HIS A 64 -1.32 -9.16 -1.81
C HIS A 64 0.15 -8.94 -1.54
N PHE A 65 0.97 -9.92 -1.89
CA PHE A 65 2.43 -9.85 -1.95
C PHE A 65 2.97 -10.72 -3.09
N GLN A 66 4.27 -10.61 -3.38
CA GLN A 66 5.00 -11.57 -4.21
C GLN A 66 6.05 -12.27 -3.36
N LYS A 67 6.13 -13.61 -3.49
CA LYS A 67 7.09 -14.47 -2.77
C LYS A 67 8.51 -14.28 -3.28
N ASN A 68 8.67 -14.31 -4.61
CA ASN A 68 9.86 -13.87 -5.33
C ASN A 68 9.55 -12.53 -5.99
N HIS A 69 10.54 -11.80 -6.47
CA HIS A 69 10.32 -10.46 -7.03
C HIS A 69 9.48 -9.59 -6.08
N THR A 70 9.85 -9.65 -4.79
CA THR A 70 9.12 -8.95 -3.72
C THR A 70 9.13 -7.45 -3.98
N GLN A 71 7.93 -6.85 -4.02
CA GLN A 71 7.75 -5.46 -4.38
C GLN A 71 7.56 -4.57 -3.16
N GLY A 72 8.44 -3.58 -2.99
CA GLY A 72 8.10 -2.36 -2.25
C GLY A 72 7.19 -1.49 -3.12
N LYS A 73 6.28 -0.74 -2.50
CA LYS A 73 5.27 0.03 -3.21
C LYS A 73 5.20 1.46 -2.69
N LEU A 74 5.14 2.43 -3.60
CA LEU A 74 4.81 3.81 -3.30
C LEU A 74 3.46 4.12 -3.93
N VAL A 75 2.44 4.27 -3.10
CA VAL A 75 1.05 4.34 -3.54
C VAL A 75 0.45 5.72 -3.29
N ARG A 76 -0.52 6.13 -4.11
CA ARG A 76 -1.30 7.36 -3.98
C ARG A 76 -2.64 7.26 -4.70
N VAL A 77 -3.57 8.12 -4.31
CA VAL A 77 -4.88 8.28 -4.96
C VAL A 77 -4.90 9.57 -5.76
N THR A 78 -5.29 9.48 -7.04
CA THR A 78 -5.41 10.64 -7.95
C THR A 78 -6.86 11.11 -8.10
N ARG A 79 -7.81 10.26 -7.74
CA ARG A 79 -9.25 10.56 -7.70
C ARG A 79 -9.92 9.71 -6.64
N GLY A 80 -10.84 10.34 -5.87
CA GLY A 80 -11.59 9.68 -4.83
C GLY A 80 -10.78 9.37 -3.57
N GLU A 81 -11.19 8.34 -2.85
CA GLU A 81 -10.65 8.01 -1.53
C GLU A 81 -10.60 6.50 -1.32
N VAL A 82 -9.52 6.04 -0.69
CA VAL A 82 -9.34 4.66 -0.25
C VAL A 82 -8.83 4.60 1.18
N TYR A 83 -9.09 3.50 1.87
CA TYR A 83 -8.35 3.10 3.06
C TYR A 83 -7.31 2.06 2.64
N ASP A 84 -6.05 2.39 2.80
CA ASP A 84 -4.90 1.60 2.36
C ASP A 84 -4.23 0.93 3.56
N VAL A 85 -3.88 -0.35 3.44
CA VAL A 85 -3.40 -1.18 4.55
C VAL A 85 -2.13 -1.92 4.16
N ALA A 86 -1.14 -1.86 5.05
CA ALA A 86 0.09 -2.64 5.00
C ALA A 86 0.15 -3.60 6.21
N VAL A 87 0.40 -4.89 5.95
CA VAL A 87 0.57 -5.94 6.97
C VAL A 87 2.00 -6.43 6.96
N ASP A 88 2.67 -6.40 8.10
CA ASP A 88 4.04 -6.91 8.24
C ASP A 88 4.06 -8.44 8.17
N CYS A 89 4.65 -8.98 7.10
CA CYS A 89 4.80 -10.41 6.87
C CYS A 89 6.25 -10.90 7.08
N ARG A 90 7.14 -10.07 7.61
CA ARG A 90 8.55 -10.41 7.88
C ARG A 90 8.64 -11.24 9.17
N PRO A 91 9.00 -12.55 9.11
CA PRO A 91 8.92 -13.44 10.26
C PRO A 91 9.84 -13.06 11.41
N ASN A 92 10.94 -12.34 11.15
CA ASN A 92 11.89 -11.88 12.14
C ASN A 92 11.59 -10.48 12.69
N SER A 93 10.51 -9.84 12.23
CA SER A 93 10.11 -8.50 12.68
C SER A 93 9.42 -8.53 14.04
N ALA A 94 9.69 -7.53 14.88
CA ALA A 94 8.95 -7.32 16.13
C ALA A 94 7.47 -6.96 15.90
N THR A 95 7.13 -6.57 14.67
CA THR A 95 5.77 -6.23 14.27
C THR A 95 5.13 -7.26 13.33
N PHE A 96 5.70 -8.48 13.27
CA PHE A 96 5.14 -9.58 12.47
C PHE A 96 3.64 -9.80 12.75
N GLY A 97 2.83 -9.82 11.70
CA GLY A 97 1.37 -9.94 11.77
C GLY A 97 0.64 -8.66 12.20
N LYS A 98 1.35 -7.58 12.53
CA LYS A 98 0.73 -6.26 12.78
C LYS A 98 0.47 -5.54 11.46
N TRP A 99 -0.50 -4.63 11.49
CA TRP A 99 -0.85 -3.84 10.33
C TRP A 99 -1.01 -2.37 10.68
N VAL A 100 -0.87 -1.52 9.69
CA VAL A 100 -1.17 -0.09 9.75
C VAL A 100 -2.00 0.29 8.54
N GLY A 101 -2.98 1.18 8.75
CA GLY A 101 -3.85 1.67 7.70
C GLY A 101 -3.87 3.19 7.65
N VAL A 102 -4.04 3.73 6.45
CA VAL A 102 -4.10 5.17 6.20
C VAL A 102 -5.15 5.50 5.15
N THR A 103 -5.89 6.58 5.36
CA THR A 103 -6.78 7.13 4.33
C THR A 103 -5.96 7.94 3.33
N LEU A 104 -6.03 7.54 2.04
CA LEU A 104 -5.44 8.25 0.91
C LEU A 104 -6.54 8.81 0.03
N SER A 105 -6.44 10.08 -0.36
CA SER A 105 -7.46 10.70 -1.20
C SER A 105 -6.88 11.75 -2.14
N GLU A 106 -7.67 12.11 -3.17
CA GLU A 106 -7.36 13.26 -4.03
C GLU A 106 -7.33 14.58 -3.26
N GLU A 107 -8.01 14.66 -2.10
CA GLU A 107 -8.04 15.86 -1.26
C GLU A 107 -6.79 15.96 -0.38
N ASN A 108 -6.45 14.88 0.35
CA ASN A 108 -5.32 14.93 1.28
C ASN A 108 -3.96 14.76 0.60
N LYS A 109 -3.94 14.24 -0.64
CA LYS A 109 -2.76 14.02 -1.49
C LYS A 109 -1.64 13.21 -0.84
N LYS A 110 -1.95 12.52 0.26
CA LYS A 110 -1.02 11.64 0.96
C LYS A 110 -0.58 10.50 0.04
N MET A 111 0.65 10.09 0.25
CA MET A 111 1.21 8.88 -0.33
C MET A 111 1.62 7.92 0.79
N PHE A 112 1.72 6.65 0.47
CA PHE A 112 2.07 5.63 1.43
C PHE A 112 3.17 4.75 0.84
N TYR A 113 4.30 4.65 1.55
CA TYR A 113 5.37 3.74 1.19
C TYR A 113 5.29 2.48 2.03
N ILE A 114 5.23 1.36 1.36
CA ILE A 114 5.15 0.02 1.93
C ILE A 114 6.37 -0.75 1.42
N PRO A 115 7.31 -1.14 2.29
CA PRO A 115 8.52 -1.83 1.86
C PRO A 115 8.26 -3.28 1.43
N GLU A 116 9.29 -3.94 0.95
CA GLU A 116 9.28 -5.38 0.68
C GLU A 116 9.04 -6.16 1.98
N GLY A 117 8.42 -7.32 1.88
CA GLY A 117 8.09 -8.17 3.02
C GLY A 117 6.73 -7.85 3.67
N PHE A 118 5.93 -7.05 3.01
CA PHE A 118 4.58 -6.69 3.45
C PHE A 118 3.51 -7.25 2.51
N ALA A 119 2.35 -7.59 3.08
CA ALA A 119 1.10 -7.72 2.31
C ALA A 119 0.41 -6.36 2.26
N HIS A 120 -0.20 -6.05 1.11
CA HIS A 120 -0.78 -4.76 0.82
C HIS A 120 -2.19 -4.90 0.23
N GLY A 121 -3.09 -4.03 0.63
CA GLY A 121 -4.43 -3.94 0.06
C GLY A 121 -5.12 -2.64 0.39
N PHE A 122 -6.23 -2.37 -0.31
CA PHE A 122 -7.01 -1.17 -0.06
C PHE A 122 -8.52 -1.40 -0.27
N LEU A 123 -9.32 -0.61 0.44
CA LEU A 123 -10.76 -0.53 0.32
C LEU A 123 -11.17 0.83 -0.25
N VAL A 124 -11.99 0.83 -1.30
CA VAL A 124 -12.52 2.06 -1.91
C VAL A 124 -13.68 2.63 -1.09
N LEU A 125 -13.54 3.85 -0.61
CA LEU A 125 -14.51 4.56 0.24
C LEU A 125 -15.40 5.54 -0.55
N SER A 126 -14.90 6.10 -1.64
CA SER A 126 -15.64 6.99 -2.55
C SER A 126 -16.38 6.22 -3.64
N ASP A 127 -17.25 6.88 -4.41
CA ASP A 127 -17.98 6.23 -5.50
C ASP A 127 -17.06 5.63 -6.57
N VAL A 128 -15.93 6.30 -6.81
CA VAL A 128 -14.86 5.85 -7.71
C VAL A 128 -13.53 6.28 -7.11
N ALA A 129 -12.52 5.41 -7.16
CA ALA A 129 -11.14 5.77 -6.88
C ALA A 129 -10.21 5.39 -8.02
N GLU A 130 -9.25 6.26 -8.33
CA GLU A 130 -8.11 5.99 -9.21
C GLU A 130 -6.85 5.91 -8.35
N PHE A 131 -6.23 4.74 -8.37
CA PHE A 131 -5.13 4.35 -7.51
C PHE A 131 -3.88 4.10 -8.35
N CYS A 132 -2.82 4.86 -8.08
CA CYS A 132 -1.55 4.80 -8.77
C CYS A 132 -0.45 4.31 -7.83
N TYR A 133 0.44 3.46 -8.31
CA TYR A 133 1.56 3.00 -7.51
C TYR A 133 2.78 2.61 -8.32
N LYS A 134 3.95 2.91 -7.74
CA LYS A 134 5.27 2.48 -8.22
C LYS A 134 5.69 1.23 -7.46
N CYS A 135 6.40 0.32 -8.15
CA CYS A 135 6.94 -0.90 -7.56
C CYS A 135 8.45 -0.98 -7.71
N THR A 136 9.13 -1.53 -6.71
CA THR A 136 10.59 -1.74 -6.70
C THR A 136 11.05 -2.97 -7.48
N ASP A 137 10.12 -3.83 -7.90
CA ASP A 137 10.37 -4.98 -8.78
C ASP A 137 9.19 -5.18 -9.73
N VAL A 138 9.37 -6.01 -10.75
CA VAL A 138 8.35 -6.29 -11.78
C VAL A 138 7.28 -7.25 -11.28
N TYR A 139 6.11 -7.19 -11.88
CA TYR A 139 5.03 -8.15 -11.59
C TYR A 139 5.36 -9.54 -12.13
N ASP A 140 5.31 -10.53 -11.24
CA ASP A 140 5.44 -11.95 -11.55
C ASP A 140 4.18 -12.71 -11.10
N PRO A 141 3.28 -13.09 -12.03
CA PRO A 141 2.05 -13.78 -11.69
C PRO A 141 2.27 -15.19 -11.09
N THR A 142 3.46 -15.78 -11.28
CA THR A 142 3.80 -17.10 -10.73
C THR A 142 4.24 -17.04 -9.28
N SER A 143 4.55 -15.82 -8.81
CA SER A 143 5.08 -15.51 -7.48
C SER A 143 4.02 -14.89 -6.56
N GLU A 144 2.82 -14.69 -7.07
CA GLU A 144 1.72 -14.06 -6.35
C GLU A 144 1.31 -14.85 -5.10
N GLY A 145 1.07 -14.13 -4.01
CA GLY A 145 0.53 -14.64 -2.77
C GLY A 145 -0.35 -13.59 -2.09
N GLY A 146 -1.02 -13.98 -1.04
CA GLY A 146 -1.87 -13.07 -0.30
C GLY A 146 -2.37 -13.66 1.02
N ILE A 147 -3.10 -12.82 1.74
CA ILE A 147 -3.80 -13.13 2.99
C ILE A 147 -5.27 -12.75 2.78
N PRO A 148 -6.24 -13.50 3.31
CA PRO A 148 -7.64 -13.07 3.32
C PRO A 148 -7.77 -11.68 3.97
N TYR A 149 -8.56 -10.80 3.35
CA TYR A 149 -8.75 -9.44 3.88
C TYR A 149 -9.41 -9.42 5.27
N ASP A 150 -10.16 -10.46 5.59
CA ASP A 150 -10.87 -10.71 6.85
C ASP A 150 -10.18 -11.76 7.74
N ASP A 151 -8.88 -11.97 7.53
CA ASP A 151 -8.10 -12.93 8.31
C ASP A 151 -8.19 -12.64 9.82
N PRO A 152 -8.64 -13.61 10.65
CA PRO A 152 -8.87 -13.38 12.06
C PRO A 152 -7.58 -13.19 12.88
N THR A 153 -6.42 -13.64 12.38
CA THR A 153 -5.14 -13.47 13.06
C THR A 153 -4.62 -12.06 12.89
N VAL A 154 -4.66 -11.55 11.65
CA VAL A 154 -4.26 -10.16 11.30
C VAL A 154 -5.31 -9.17 11.78
N ASN A 155 -6.59 -9.51 11.62
CA ASN A 155 -7.75 -8.76 12.12
C ASN A 155 -7.74 -7.27 11.71
N VAL A 156 -7.58 -7.00 10.42
CA VAL A 156 -7.64 -5.63 9.90
C VAL A 156 -9.01 -5.01 10.17
N GLN A 157 -9.02 -3.82 10.76
CA GLN A 157 -10.24 -3.06 11.02
C GLN A 157 -10.56 -2.18 9.81
N TRP A 158 -11.24 -2.74 8.82
CA TRP A 158 -11.68 -1.99 7.65
C TRP A 158 -12.79 -1.02 8.03
N PRO A 159 -12.74 0.24 7.57
CA PRO A 159 -13.82 1.20 7.80
C PRO A 159 -15.09 0.79 7.05
N ASP A 160 -16.24 1.22 7.54
CA ASP A 160 -17.52 1.04 6.85
C ASP A 160 -17.54 1.89 5.57
N CYS A 161 -17.70 1.25 4.42
CA CYS A 161 -17.86 1.92 3.13
C CYS A 161 -19.32 2.12 2.72
N GLY A 162 -20.28 1.72 3.58
CA GLY A 162 -21.70 1.81 3.32
C GLY A 162 -22.27 0.74 2.37
N CYS A 163 -21.49 -0.31 2.06
CA CYS A 163 -21.89 -1.41 1.18
C CYS A 163 -21.06 -2.68 1.47
N GLU A 164 -21.48 -3.81 0.91
CA GLU A 164 -20.69 -5.04 0.98
C GLU A 164 -19.35 -4.90 0.24
N HIS A 165 -18.31 -5.53 0.79
CA HIS A 165 -17.00 -5.58 0.16
C HIS A 165 -17.02 -6.45 -1.10
N LYS A 166 -16.45 -5.94 -2.17
CA LYS A 166 -16.34 -6.61 -3.47
C LYS A 166 -14.90 -7.05 -3.68
N THR A 167 -14.62 -8.33 -3.50
CA THR A 167 -13.30 -8.93 -3.70
C THR A 167 -13.25 -9.77 -4.99
N SER A 168 -12.07 -10.00 -5.51
CA SER A 168 -11.89 -10.94 -6.63
C SER A 168 -12.08 -12.40 -6.18
N ALA A 169 -12.34 -13.30 -7.14
CA ALA A 169 -12.39 -14.72 -6.83
C ALA A 169 -11.06 -15.27 -6.31
N LYS A 170 -9.93 -14.73 -6.78
CA LYS A 170 -8.58 -15.06 -6.31
C LYS A 170 -8.37 -14.70 -4.84
N ASP A 171 -8.81 -13.51 -4.41
CA ASP A 171 -8.59 -13.01 -3.05
C ASP A 171 -9.29 -13.88 -2.00
N LYS A 172 -10.35 -14.58 -2.41
CA LYS A 172 -11.08 -15.52 -1.55
C LYS A 172 -10.39 -16.89 -1.36
N LEU A 173 -9.35 -17.17 -2.15
CA LEU A 173 -8.63 -18.43 -2.15
C LEU A 173 -7.30 -18.39 -1.39
N HIS A 174 -6.93 -17.24 -0.83
CA HIS A 174 -5.71 -17.12 -0.05
C HIS A 174 -5.77 -17.95 1.23
N GLU A 175 -4.64 -18.58 1.56
CA GLU A 175 -4.50 -19.29 2.84
C GLU A 175 -4.49 -18.30 4.01
N PRO A 176 -5.09 -18.65 5.17
CA PRO A 176 -5.03 -17.85 6.38
C PRO A 176 -3.58 -17.53 6.79
N PHE A 177 -3.36 -16.35 7.38
CA PHE A 177 -2.05 -15.91 7.84
C PHE A 177 -1.34 -16.95 8.71
N ALA A 178 -2.04 -17.53 9.68
CA ALA A 178 -1.50 -18.52 10.61
C ALA A 178 -1.10 -19.86 9.94
N ALA A 179 -1.56 -20.14 8.73
CA ALA A 179 -1.20 -21.35 7.97
C ALA A 179 0.03 -21.14 7.08
N GLN A 180 0.45 -19.90 6.87
CA GLN A 180 1.58 -19.55 5.99
C GLN A 180 2.89 -19.45 6.77
N LYS A 181 4.01 -19.73 6.12
CA LYS A 181 5.33 -19.74 6.77
C LYS A 181 6.18 -18.50 6.49
N PHE A 182 5.93 -17.69 5.52
CA PHE A 182 6.64 -16.45 5.15
C PHE A 182 8.18 -16.52 5.09
N GLU A 183 8.77 -17.72 4.94
CA GLU A 183 10.23 -17.95 4.89
C GLU A 183 10.91 -17.11 3.78
N TYR A 184 10.19 -16.82 2.70
CA TYR A 184 10.66 -15.98 1.60
C TYR A 184 10.86 -14.51 2.00
N PHE A 185 10.40 -14.08 3.18
CA PHE A 185 10.58 -12.73 3.72
C PHE A 185 11.61 -12.63 4.86
N GLU A 186 12.31 -13.70 5.20
CA GLU A 186 13.32 -13.71 6.30
C GLU A 186 14.45 -12.71 6.09
N LYS A 187 14.75 -12.36 4.85
CA LYS A 187 15.83 -11.42 4.47
C LYS A 187 15.44 -9.93 4.60
N TRP A 188 14.17 -9.62 4.82
CA TRP A 188 13.66 -8.26 4.95
C TRP A 188 13.35 -7.89 6.42
#